data_c2756d8b3850028fa71e9c218b08b0fb
#
_entry.id   c2756d8b3850028fa71e9c218b08b0fb
#
_cell.length_a   1.000
_cell.length_b   1.000
_cell.length_c   1.000
_cell.angle_alpha   90.00
_cell.angle_beta   90.00
_cell.angle_gamma   90.00
#
_symmetry.space_group_name_H-M   'P 1'
#
loop_
_entity.id
_entity.type
_entity.pdbx_description
1 polymer ?
#
loop_
_entity_poly.entity_id
_entity_poly.type
_entity_poly.pdbx_seq_one_letter_code
_entity_poly.pdbx_strand_id
1 'polypeptide(L)'
;MRYRAVISYFGARYVGWQRQLNGLSVQEVFEKALEKTFGTKTAATASGRTDAGVHAEGQVVHFDADTSIPVDKIPFAVNTHLPDDVSMLSCEVVSDDFNARFNAKRKTYCYKTYISKHRRPVLEPTHEHIIVPVDLDKIKEACKIIEGTHDFKCFEASGSIIKNTVRTIYSIEVETAPLQTYSSEDSATGKDGLLTNSVMNVYVTGNGFLYNMVRIIAGTLLYVGIGKLTPDDVRTILESGDRKLAGKTLSAKGLHLIQVIY
;
A
#
# COMPACT_ATOMS: atom_id res chain seq x y z
N MET A 1 -5.56 21.80 -20.44
CA MET A 1 -4.52 21.89 -19.38
C MET A 1 -4.40 20.54 -18.68
N ARG A 2 -3.16 20.17 -18.30
CA ARG A 2 -2.92 18.94 -17.51
C ARG A 2 -2.93 19.21 -16.02
N TYR A 3 -3.62 18.35 -15.30
CA TYR A 3 -3.76 18.40 -13.86
C TYR A 3 -3.11 17.18 -13.21
N ARG A 4 -2.47 17.38 -12.04
CA ARG A 4 -2.05 16.36 -11.11
C ARG A 4 -2.97 16.41 -9.90
N ALA A 5 -3.56 15.28 -9.52
CA ALA A 5 -4.39 15.19 -8.34
C ALA A 5 -3.90 14.09 -7.40
N VAL A 6 -4.06 14.32 -6.10
CA VAL A 6 -3.89 13.32 -5.05
C VAL A 6 -5.27 12.82 -4.67
N ILE A 7 -5.44 11.50 -4.67
CA ILE A 7 -6.71 10.85 -4.31
C ILE A 7 -6.50 9.83 -3.20
N SER A 8 -7.49 9.72 -2.34
CA SER A 8 -7.58 8.70 -1.29
C SER A 8 -8.78 7.81 -1.54
N TYR A 9 -8.65 6.51 -1.22
CA TYR A 9 -9.78 5.57 -1.33
C TYR A 9 -9.67 4.39 -0.36
N PHE A 10 -10.83 3.96 0.12
CA PHE A 10 -11.01 2.71 0.83
C PHE A 10 -11.31 1.60 -0.18
N GLY A 11 -10.30 0.76 -0.47
CA GLY A 11 -10.31 -0.17 -1.60
C GLY A 11 -11.19 -1.42 -1.46
N ALA A 12 -11.78 -1.68 -0.28
CA ALA A 12 -12.43 -2.96 0.02
C ALA A 12 -13.58 -3.34 -0.93
N ARG A 13 -14.28 -2.36 -1.52
CA ARG A 13 -15.39 -2.58 -2.45
C ARG A 13 -14.98 -2.59 -3.93
N TYR A 14 -13.69 -2.44 -4.24
CA TYR A 14 -13.18 -2.28 -5.59
C TYR A 14 -12.31 -3.45 -6.02
N VAL A 15 -12.38 -3.79 -7.31
CA VAL A 15 -11.50 -4.79 -7.94
C VAL A 15 -10.07 -4.23 -8.19
N GLY A 16 -9.72 -3.16 -7.49
CA GLY A 16 -8.47 -2.42 -7.59
C GLY A 16 -8.61 -1.10 -8.35
N TRP A 17 -7.46 -0.49 -8.66
CA TRP A 17 -7.45 0.78 -9.39
C TRP A 17 -7.99 0.64 -10.82
N GLN A 18 -7.39 -0.26 -11.60
CA GLN A 18 -7.60 -0.34 -13.05
C GLN A 18 -9.00 -0.82 -13.42
N ARG A 19 -9.64 -0.14 -14.39
CA ARG A 19 -10.91 -0.58 -14.99
C ARG A 19 -10.81 -2.01 -15.53
N GLN A 20 -11.76 -2.85 -15.16
CA GLN A 20 -11.86 -4.27 -15.52
C GLN A 20 -13.31 -4.66 -15.74
N LEU A 21 -13.53 -5.78 -16.46
CA LEU A 21 -14.89 -6.27 -16.74
C LEU A 21 -15.54 -7.01 -15.57
N ASN A 22 -14.76 -7.45 -14.61
CA ASN A 22 -15.18 -8.32 -13.50
C ASN A 22 -15.66 -7.57 -12.25
N GLY A 23 -15.74 -6.24 -12.27
CA GLY A 23 -16.25 -5.49 -11.15
C GLY A 23 -15.92 -3.99 -11.20
N LEU A 24 -16.44 -3.26 -10.22
CA LEU A 24 -16.26 -1.82 -10.10
C LEU A 24 -14.82 -1.49 -9.69
N SER A 25 -14.16 -0.60 -10.43
CA SER A 25 -12.80 -0.12 -10.15
C SER A 25 -12.81 1.33 -9.65
N VAL A 26 -11.77 1.70 -8.91
CA VAL A 26 -11.59 3.10 -8.45
C VAL A 26 -11.46 4.04 -9.65
N GLN A 27 -10.72 3.65 -10.70
CA GLN A 27 -10.55 4.44 -11.91
C GLN A 27 -11.91 4.76 -12.57
N GLU A 28 -12.80 3.77 -12.66
CA GLU A 28 -14.11 3.97 -13.27
C GLU A 28 -14.96 4.99 -12.51
N VAL A 29 -14.97 4.88 -11.18
CA VAL A 29 -15.73 5.79 -10.31
C VAL A 29 -15.16 7.20 -10.41
N PHE A 30 -13.84 7.33 -10.39
CA PHE A 30 -13.14 8.60 -10.48
C PHE A 30 -13.36 9.28 -11.85
N GLU A 31 -13.21 8.55 -12.96
CA GLU A 31 -13.44 9.07 -14.32
C GLU A 31 -14.88 9.50 -14.53
N LYS A 32 -15.87 8.78 -13.97
CA LYS A 32 -17.29 9.19 -13.97
C LYS A 32 -17.52 10.50 -13.20
N ALA A 33 -16.82 10.70 -12.08
CA ALA A 33 -16.89 11.94 -11.33
C ALA A 33 -16.27 13.12 -12.11
N LEU A 34 -15.13 12.91 -12.76
CA LEU A 34 -14.51 13.90 -13.65
C LEU A 34 -15.44 14.25 -14.83
N GLU A 35 -16.05 13.26 -15.48
CA GLU A 35 -16.99 13.48 -16.58
C GLU A 35 -18.21 14.34 -16.15
N LYS A 36 -18.76 14.06 -14.97
CA LYS A 36 -19.87 14.86 -14.42
C LYS A 36 -19.45 16.29 -14.07
N THR A 37 -18.21 16.46 -13.59
CA THR A 37 -17.68 17.78 -13.20
C THR A 37 -17.35 18.65 -14.41
N PHE A 38 -16.72 18.07 -15.44
CA PHE A 38 -16.20 18.82 -16.59
C PHE A 38 -17.12 18.75 -17.82
N GLY A 39 -18.17 17.92 -17.80
CA GLY A 39 -19.10 17.74 -18.93
C GLY A 39 -18.54 16.95 -20.10
N THR A 40 -17.31 16.44 -20.01
CA THR A 40 -16.62 15.68 -21.05
C THR A 40 -15.94 14.44 -20.48
N LYS A 41 -15.85 13.37 -21.28
CA LYS A 41 -15.11 12.17 -20.89
C LYS A 41 -13.64 12.52 -20.62
N THR A 42 -13.21 12.29 -19.40
CA THR A 42 -11.87 12.61 -18.92
C THR A 42 -11.20 11.34 -18.39
N ALA A 43 -10.17 10.89 -19.09
CA ALA A 43 -9.40 9.72 -18.67
C ALA A 43 -8.36 10.09 -17.61
N ALA A 44 -8.20 9.22 -16.61
CA ALA A 44 -7.22 9.40 -15.54
C ALA A 44 -6.13 8.32 -15.58
N THR A 45 -4.88 8.73 -15.51
CA THR A 45 -3.71 7.85 -15.44
C THR A 45 -3.07 7.93 -14.06
N ALA A 46 -3.02 6.80 -13.36
CA ALA A 46 -2.43 6.74 -12.02
C ALA A 46 -0.93 6.48 -12.03
N SER A 47 -0.27 6.83 -10.92
CA SER A 47 1.14 6.55 -10.66
C SER A 47 1.46 5.05 -10.67
N GLY A 48 0.49 4.22 -10.36
CA GLY A 48 0.58 2.76 -10.37
C GLY A 48 -0.77 2.11 -10.08
N ARG A 49 -0.88 0.84 -10.41
CA ARG A 49 -2.05 0.05 -10.09
C ARG A 49 -1.99 -0.39 -8.63
N THR A 50 -3.14 -0.43 -7.99
CA THR A 50 -3.36 -1.15 -6.73
C THR A 50 -4.26 -2.35 -7.00
N ASP A 51 -4.02 -3.45 -6.31
CA ASP A 51 -4.79 -4.69 -6.45
C ASP A 51 -6.17 -4.57 -5.79
N ALA A 52 -7.05 -5.54 -6.06
CA ALA A 52 -8.36 -5.63 -5.43
C ALA A 52 -8.24 -5.61 -3.90
N GLY A 53 -9.03 -4.77 -3.25
CA GLY A 53 -9.05 -4.61 -1.80
C GLY A 53 -7.92 -3.78 -1.20
N VAL A 54 -6.97 -3.28 -1.99
CA VAL A 54 -5.87 -2.42 -1.53
C VAL A 54 -6.36 -0.98 -1.39
N HIS A 55 -5.97 -0.30 -0.32
CA HIS A 55 -6.31 1.09 -0.01
C HIS A 55 -5.26 2.07 -0.54
N ALA A 56 -5.62 3.34 -0.61
CA ALA A 56 -4.66 4.43 -0.83
C ALA A 56 -5.03 5.65 0.00
N GLU A 57 -4.03 6.26 0.60
CA GLU A 57 -4.11 7.56 1.27
C GLU A 57 -3.57 8.67 0.38
N GLY A 58 -2.68 8.32 -0.57
CA GLY A 58 -2.00 9.28 -1.44
C GLY A 58 -1.70 8.75 -2.84
N GLN A 59 -2.69 8.17 -3.54
CA GLN A 59 -2.55 7.83 -4.95
C GLN A 59 -2.48 9.11 -5.78
N VAL A 60 -1.54 9.17 -6.72
CA VAL A 60 -1.43 10.31 -7.63
C VAL A 60 -1.93 9.92 -9.01
N VAL A 61 -2.74 10.78 -9.59
CA VAL A 61 -3.25 10.65 -10.96
C VAL A 61 -2.97 11.93 -11.75
N HIS A 62 -2.89 11.82 -13.08
CA HIS A 62 -3.00 12.97 -13.95
C HIS A 62 -4.19 12.79 -14.91
N PHE A 63 -4.76 13.90 -15.32
CA PHE A 63 -5.82 13.98 -16.33
C PHE A 63 -5.75 15.33 -17.05
N ASP A 64 -6.35 15.38 -18.23
CA ASP A 64 -6.45 16.61 -19.02
C ASP A 64 -7.90 17.08 -19.02
N ALA A 65 -8.12 18.36 -18.68
CA ALA A 65 -9.43 18.97 -18.73
C ALA A 65 -9.36 20.43 -19.20
N ASP A 66 -10.43 20.86 -19.84
CA ASP A 66 -10.68 22.28 -20.11
C ASP A 66 -11.81 22.75 -19.21
N THR A 67 -11.51 23.70 -18.32
CA THR A 67 -12.47 24.15 -17.30
C THR A 67 -12.18 25.56 -16.85
N SER A 68 -13.22 26.30 -16.50
CA SER A 68 -13.13 27.59 -15.82
C SER A 68 -13.14 27.50 -14.29
N ILE A 69 -13.26 26.27 -13.73
CA ILE A 69 -13.24 26.05 -12.28
C ILE A 69 -11.82 26.39 -11.77
N PRO A 70 -11.69 27.29 -10.77
CA PRO A 70 -10.38 27.53 -10.13
C PRO A 70 -9.78 26.26 -9.60
N VAL A 71 -8.45 26.08 -9.76
CA VAL A 71 -7.78 24.81 -9.47
C VAL A 71 -7.95 24.34 -8.02
N ASP A 72 -7.98 25.28 -7.07
CA ASP A 72 -8.24 25.02 -5.64
C ASP A 72 -9.67 24.58 -5.34
N LYS A 73 -10.62 24.81 -6.27
CA LYS A 73 -12.04 24.37 -6.17
C LYS A 73 -12.32 23.06 -6.87
N ILE A 74 -11.42 22.58 -7.75
CA ILE A 74 -11.62 21.31 -8.46
C ILE A 74 -11.86 20.13 -7.50
N PRO A 75 -11.07 19.95 -6.40
CA PRO A 75 -11.33 18.85 -5.47
C PRO A 75 -12.74 18.87 -4.88
N PHE A 76 -13.25 20.05 -4.51
CA PHE A 76 -14.60 20.19 -3.97
C PHE A 76 -15.66 19.82 -5.02
N ALA A 77 -15.51 20.31 -6.25
CA ALA A 77 -16.45 20.03 -7.32
C ALA A 77 -16.48 18.54 -7.68
N VAL A 78 -15.31 17.90 -7.80
CA VAL A 78 -15.22 16.47 -8.12
C VAL A 78 -15.78 15.60 -6.98
N ASN A 79 -15.49 15.96 -5.72
CA ASN A 79 -15.93 15.21 -4.55
C ASN A 79 -17.47 15.18 -4.40
N THR A 80 -18.21 16.16 -4.96
CA THR A 80 -19.70 16.10 -4.96
C THR A 80 -20.25 14.92 -5.78
N HIS A 81 -19.44 14.35 -6.65
CA HIS A 81 -19.80 13.24 -7.53
C HIS A 81 -19.12 11.91 -7.16
N LEU A 82 -18.22 11.92 -6.17
CA LEU A 82 -17.56 10.73 -5.65
C LEU A 82 -18.38 10.10 -4.52
N PRO A 83 -18.32 8.76 -4.35
CA PRO A 83 -18.86 8.11 -3.17
C PRO A 83 -17.95 8.37 -1.95
N ASP A 84 -18.48 8.14 -0.75
CA ASP A 84 -17.82 8.43 0.54
C ASP A 84 -16.46 7.69 0.73
N ASP A 85 -16.21 6.64 -0.02
CA ASP A 85 -14.99 5.84 0.05
C ASP A 85 -13.93 6.21 -1.00
N VAL A 86 -14.15 7.29 -1.77
CA VAL A 86 -13.16 7.87 -2.70
C VAL A 86 -13.19 9.39 -2.59
N SER A 87 -12.02 10.02 -2.46
CA SER A 87 -11.91 11.48 -2.35
C SER A 87 -10.70 12.00 -3.12
N MET A 88 -10.87 13.12 -3.82
CA MET A 88 -9.78 13.96 -4.32
C MET A 88 -9.34 14.90 -3.20
N LEU A 89 -8.09 14.79 -2.76
CA LEU A 89 -7.54 15.57 -1.65
C LEU A 89 -6.92 16.89 -2.13
N SER A 90 -6.30 16.88 -3.31
CA SER A 90 -5.67 18.06 -3.90
C SER A 90 -5.65 17.98 -5.42
N CYS A 91 -5.53 19.14 -6.06
CA CYS A 91 -5.37 19.26 -7.50
C CYS A 91 -4.43 20.45 -7.80
N GLU A 92 -3.58 20.32 -8.78
CA GLU A 92 -2.69 21.39 -9.26
C GLU A 92 -2.49 21.29 -10.77
N VAL A 93 -2.15 22.41 -11.39
CA VAL A 93 -1.75 22.44 -12.80
C VAL A 93 -0.29 21.99 -12.90
N VAL A 94 -0.02 21.13 -13.87
CA VAL A 94 1.34 20.64 -14.15
C VAL A 94 1.66 20.82 -15.64
N SER A 95 2.92 20.65 -16.00
CA SER A 95 3.37 20.67 -17.39
C SER A 95 2.68 19.57 -18.21
N ASP A 96 2.43 19.82 -19.49
CA ASP A 96 1.73 18.88 -20.39
C ASP A 96 2.51 17.58 -20.64
N ASP A 97 3.83 17.56 -20.37
CA ASP A 97 4.67 16.35 -20.42
C ASP A 97 4.64 15.53 -19.13
N PHE A 98 4.03 16.05 -18.05
CA PHE A 98 3.93 15.31 -16.78
C PHE A 98 3.17 14.01 -16.95
N ASN A 99 3.74 12.91 -16.48
CA ASN A 99 3.10 11.61 -16.44
C ASN A 99 3.18 11.01 -15.03
N ALA A 100 2.02 10.82 -14.38
CA ALA A 100 1.93 10.32 -13.01
C ALA A 100 2.65 8.97 -12.82
N ARG A 101 2.71 8.12 -13.86
CA ARG A 101 3.36 6.81 -13.79
C ARG A 101 4.87 6.88 -13.98
N PHE A 102 5.32 7.58 -15.03
CA PHE A 102 6.71 7.54 -15.47
C PHE A 102 7.61 8.54 -14.76
N ASN A 103 7.05 9.65 -14.25
CA ASN A 103 7.83 10.63 -13.49
C ASN A 103 7.92 10.32 -11.99
N ALA A 104 7.22 9.30 -11.50
CA ALA A 104 7.30 8.90 -10.09
C ALA A 104 8.69 8.38 -9.74
N LYS A 105 9.34 9.00 -8.75
CA LYS A 105 10.67 8.64 -8.25
C LYS A 105 10.63 7.65 -7.10
N ARG A 106 9.65 7.83 -6.20
CA ARG A 106 9.50 6.99 -5.00
C ARG A 106 8.04 6.74 -4.71
N LYS A 107 7.76 5.58 -4.13
CA LYS A 107 6.44 5.22 -3.58
C LYS A 107 6.63 4.64 -2.19
N THR A 108 5.77 5.04 -1.28
CA THR A 108 5.71 4.48 0.07
C THR A 108 4.40 3.73 0.23
N TYR A 109 4.50 2.46 0.58
CA TYR A 109 3.37 1.64 1.02
C TYR A 109 3.48 1.37 2.51
N CYS A 110 2.34 1.27 3.18
CA CYS A 110 2.25 0.79 4.56
C CYS A 110 1.47 -0.52 4.58
N TYR A 111 2.02 -1.54 5.22
CA TYR A 111 1.25 -2.74 5.57
C TYR A 111 0.86 -2.68 7.03
N LYS A 112 -0.45 -2.56 7.29
CA LYS A 112 -1.02 -2.38 8.63
C LYS A 112 -1.44 -3.73 9.22
N THR A 113 -0.99 -4.01 10.44
CA THR A 113 -1.36 -5.20 11.22
C THR A 113 -1.79 -4.81 12.62
N TYR A 114 -2.54 -5.67 13.27
CA TYR A 114 -2.71 -5.60 14.72
C TYR A 114 -2.49 -6.98 15.34
N ILE A 115 -1.80 -6.99 16.48
CA ILE A 115 -1.47 -8.19 17.25
C ILE A 115 -2.40 -8.20 18.46
N SER A 116 -3.26 -9.22 18.58
CA SER A 116 -4.19 -9.36 19.69
C SER A 116 -4.75 -10.80 19.74
N LYS A 117 -5.01 -11.31 20.95
CA LYS A 117 -5.73 -12.57 21.14
C LYS A 117 -7.13 -12.55 20.52
N HIS A 118 -7.79 -11.40 20.56
CA HIS A 118 -9.16 -11.20 20.12
C HIS A 118 -9.22 -10.30 18.88
N ARG A 119 -10.18 -10.57 18.01
CA ARG A 119 -10.49 -9.70 16.87
C ARG A 119 -10.89 -8.31 17.33
N ARG A 120 -10.48 -7.30 16.56
CA ARG A 120 -10.87 -5.90 16.72
C ARG A 120 -11.67 -5.47 15.48
N PRO A 121 -13.02 -5.62 15.50
CA PRO A 121 -13.86 -5.39 14.31
C PRO A 121 -13.65 -4.06 13.62
N VAL A 122 -13.32 -3.00 14.37
CA VAL A 122 -13.04 -1.66 13.83
C VAL A 122 -11.74 -1.63 13.00
N LEU A 123 -10.76 -2.49 13.30
CA LEU A 123 -9.50 -2.59 12.58
C LEU A 123 -9.56 -3.60 11.42
N GLU A 124 -10.47 -4.56 11.48
CA GLU A 124 -10.58 -5.66 10.50
C GLU A 124 -10.64 -5.20 9.03
N PRO A 125 -11.29 -4.09 8.66
CA PRO A 125 -11.36 -3.67 7.27
C PRO A 125 -10.04 -3.16 6.69
N THR A 126 -9.08 -2.76 7.53
CA THR A 126 -7.85 -2.06 7.12
C THR A 126 -6.56 -2.66 7.67
N HIS A 127 -6.65 -3.71 8.48
CA HIS A 127 -5.49 -4.34 9.13
C HIS A 127 -5.54 -5.86 9.02
N GLU A 128 -4.38 -6.49 8.96
CA GLU A 128 -4.25 -7.94 9.11
C GLU A 128 -4.21 -8.29 10.61
N HIS A 129 -5.00 -9.27 11.02
CA HIS A 129 -5.04 -9.75 12.40
C HIS A 129 -3.97 -10.81 12.66
N ILE A 130 -3.11 -10.58 13.64
CA ILE A 130 -2.07 -11.50 14.10
C ILE A 130 -2.41 -11.94 15.52
N ILE A 131 -2.55 -13.24 15.72
CA ILE A 131 -3.01 -13.81 17.01
C ILE A 131 -1.83 -14.09 17.95
N VAL A 132 -0.65 -14.33 17.39
CA VAL A 132 0.54 -14.75 18.14
C VAL A 132 1.45 -13.57 18.43
N PRO A 133 2.21 -13.59 19.54
CA PRO A 133 3.22 -12.58 19.83
C PRO A 133 4.29 -12.48 18.73
N VAL A 134 4.90 -11.31 18.60
CA VAL A 134 5.82 -11.00 17.52
C VAL A 134 7.13 -10.39 18.09
N ASP A 135 8.28 -10.93 17.65
CA ASP A 135 9.61 -10.43 17.96
C ASP A 135 9.93 -9.24 17.03
N LEU A 136 9.82 -8.04 17.59
CA LEU A 136 10.04 -6.80 16.84
C LEU A 136 11.51 -6.59 16.44
N ASP A 137 12.45 -7.03 17.28
CA ASP A 137 13.88 -6.81 17.02
C ASP A 137 14.35 -7.66 15.84
N LYS A 138 13.92 -8.92 15.77
CA LYS A 138 14.18 -9.78 14.59
C LYS A 138 13.53 -9.21 13.31
N ILE A 139 12.34 -8.64 13.40
CA ILE A 139 11.73 -7.96 12.24
C ILE A 139 12.60 -6.80 11.78
N LYS A 140 13.05 -5.93 12.70
CA LYS A 140 13.92 -4.78 12.36
C LYS A 140 15.26 -5.22 11.75
N GLU A 141 15.84 -6.32 12.22
CA GLU A 141 17.03 -6.91 11.64
C GLU A 141 16.77 -7.38 10.20
N ALA A 142 15.70 -8.10 9.97
CA ALA A 142 15.29 -8.55 8.64
C ALA A 142 14.99 -7.38 7.68
N CYS A 143 14.41 -6.28 8.17
CA CYS A 143 14.17 -5.07 7.36
C CYS A 143 15.48 -4.55 6.75
N LYS A 144 16.55 -4.46 7.54
CA LYS A 144 17.86 -4.00 7.06
C LYS A 144 18.47 -4.90 5.98
N ILE A 145 18.14 -6.19 5.97
CA ILE A 145 18.60 -7.14 4.95
C ILE A 145 17.86 -6.91 3.63
N ILE A 146 16.56 -6.52 3.69
CA ILE A 146 15.74 -6.28 2.50
C ILE A 146 16.02 -4.90 1.88
N GLU A 147 16.47 -3.92 2.68
CA GLU A 147 16.86 -2.61 2.18
C GLU A 147 18.03 -2.71 1.18
N GLY A 148 18.04 -1.81 0.19
CA GLY A 148 19.05 -1.81 -0.85
C GLY A 148 18.50 -2.16 -2.23
N THR A 149 19.42 -2.42 -3.16
CA THR A 149 19.12 -2.83 -4.53
C THR A 149 19.35 -4.31 -4.70
N HIS A 150 18.28 -5.05 -4.97
CA HIS A 150 18.31 -6.51 -5.11
C HIS A 150 17.44 -6.96 -6.29
N ASP A 151 17.65 -8.20 -6.73
CA ASP A 151 16.67 -8.91 -7.53
C ASP A 151 15.54 -9.42 -6.61
N PHE A 152 14.39 -8.76 -6.65
CA PHE A 152 13.24 -9.08 -5.81
C PHE A 152 12.32 -10.16 -6.40
N LYS A 153 12.81 -11.00 -7.30
CA LYS A 153 12.04 -12.08 -7.91
C LYS A 153 11.37 -12.99 -6.87
N CYS A 154 12.04 -13.28 -5.75
CA CYS A 154 11.48 -14.05 -4.63
C CYS A 154 10.27 -13.38 -3.95
N PHE A 155 10.10 -12.07 -4.11
CA PHE A 155 8.97 -11.30 -3.59
C PHE A 155 7.94 -10.94 -4.67
N GLU A 156 7.98 -11.59 -5.84
CA GLU A 156 6.99 -11.42 -6.90
C GLU A 156 5.99 -12.58 -6.90
N ALA A 157 4.70 -12.25 -6.98
CA ALA A 157 3.67 -13.28 -7.17
C ALA A 157 3.64 -13.76 -8.62
N SER A 158 3.20 -15.01 -8.84
CA SER A 158 3.02 -15.58 -10.17
C SER A 158 2.00 -14.79 -11.00
N GLY A 159 2.14 -14.83 -12.32
CA GLY A 159 1.27 -14.13 -13.27
C GLY A 159 1.76 -12.74 -13.68
N SER A 160 2.91 -12.29 -13.20
CA SER A 160 3.57 -11.09 -13.70
C SER A 160 4.22 -11.34 -15.06
N ILE A 161 4.17 -10.31 -15.93
CA ILE A 161 4.86 -10.29 -17.23
C ILE A 161 6.15 -9.45 -17.19
N ILE A 162 6.51 -8.95 -16.01
CA ILE A 162 7.67 -8.07 -15.83
C ILE A 162 8.94 -8.91 -15.94
N LYS A 163 9.86 -8.52 -16.83
CA LYS A 163 11.15 -9.22 -17.02
C LYS A 163 12.25 -8.73 -16.07
N ASN A 164 12.25 -7.43 -15.74
CA ASN A 164 13.23 -6.85 -14.83
C ASN A 164 12.65 -6.79 -13.42
N THR A 165 13.16 -7.63 -12.54
CA THR A 165 12.74 -7.77 -11.14
C THR A 165 13.64 -7.03 -10.16
N VAL A 166 14.70 -6.37 -10.66
CA VAL A 166 15.58 -5.53 -9.82
C VAL A 166 14.85 -4.27 -9.37
N ARG A 167 14.84 -4.03 -8.07
CA ARG A 167 14.25 -2.82 -7.43
C ARG A 167 15.22 -2.29 -6.39
N THR A 168 14.99 -1.04 -5.99
CA THR A 168 15.68 -0.44 -4.86
C THR A 168 14.64 -0.12 -3.79
N ILE A 169 14.79 -0.73 -2.61
CA ILE A 169 14.08 -0.37 -1.40
C ILE A 169 14.95 0.60 -0.63
N TYR A 170 14.47 1.83 -0.46
CA TYR A 170 15.22 2.91 0.20
C TYR A 170 15.16 2.82 1.73
N SER A 171 13.98 2.43 2.27
CA SER A 171 13.79 2.21 3.70
C SER A 171 12.64 1.23 3.96
N ILE A 172 12.75 0.51 5.09
CA ILE A 172 11.65 -0.23 5.71
C ILE A 172 11.58 0.21 7.17
N GLU A 173 10.52 0.94 7.52
CA GLU A 173 10.31 1.47 8.86
C GLU A 173 9.17 0.71 9.53
N VAL A 174 9.33 0.38 10.82
CA VAL A 174 8.33 -0.33 11.60
C VAL A 174 7.91 0.54 12.76
N GLU A 175 6.65 0.95 12.74
CA GLU A 175 6.03 1.72 13.82
C GLU A 175 5.08 0.82 14.60
N THR A 176 5.03 1.01 15.91
CA THR A 176 4.14 0.27 16.80
C THR A 176 3.42 1.21 17.75
N ALA A 177 2.17 0.87 18.04
CA ALA A 177 1.37 1.58 19.05
C ALA A 177 0.55 0.57 19.86
N PRO A 178 0.40 0.76 21.19
CA PRO A 178 -0.42 -0.10 22.01
C PRO A 178 -1.89 0.00 21.59
N LEU A 179 -2.59 -1.13 21.60
CA LEU A 179 -4.06 -1.15 21.51
C LEU A 179 -4.66 -0.81 22.88
N GLN A 180 -5.88 -0.29 22.86
CA GLN A 180 -6.64 -0.09 24.08
C GLN A 180 -6.79 -1.43 24.83
N THR A 181 -6.47 -1.41 26.13
CA THR A 181 -6.55 -2.56 27.03
C THR A 181 -7.91 -2.60 27.72
N TYR A 182 -8.42 -3.81 27.95
CA TYR A 182 -9.68 -4.03 28.64
C TYR A 182 -9.53 -4.94 29.85
N SER A 183 -8.32 -5.49 30.07
CA SER A 183 -7.98 -6.29 31.25
C SER A 183 -6.56 -6.00 31.70
N SER A 184 -6.24 -6.34 32.95
CA SER A 184 -4.90 -6.21 33.50
C SER A 184 -3.85 -7.13 32.83
N GLU A 185 -4.31 -8.15 32.09
CA GLU A 185 -3.44 -9.05 31.33
C GLU A 185 -3.08 -8.55 29.93
N ASP A 186 -3.79 -7.49 29.46
CA ASP A 186 -3.57 -6.90 28.15
C ASP A 186 -2.37 -5.92 28.22
N SER A 187 -1.17 -6.40 27.94
CA SER A 187 0.03 -5.57 27.81
C SER A 187 0.42 -5.43 26.33
N ALA A 188 0.99 -4.28 25.96
CA ALA A 188 1.55 -4.08 24.60
C ALA A 188 2.78 -4.96 24.36
N THR A 189 3.49 -5.32 25.43
CA THR A 189 4.66 -6.20 25.40
C THR A 189 4.45 -7.32 26.42
N GLY A 190 4.66 -8.57 25.98
CA GLY A 190 4.62 -9.74 26.86
C GLY A 190 5.80 -9.77 27.84
N LYS A 191 5.75 -10.70 28.80
CA LYS A 191 6.83 -10.88 29.82
C LYS A 191 8.18 -11.28 29.17
N ASP A 192 8.14 -11.82 27.96
CA ASP A 192 9.28 -12.24 27.14
C ASP A 192 9.80 -11.13 26.21
N GLY A 193 9.27 -9.90 26.31
CA GLY A 193 9.64 -8.76 25.45
C GLY A 193 8.99 -8.77 24.07
N LEU A 194 8.18 -9.78 23.75
CA LEU A 194 7.49 -9.86 22.45
C LEU A 194 6.32 -8.88 22.38
N LEU A 195 6.11 -8.33 21.18
CA LEU A 195 4.98 -7.45 20.89
C LEU A 195 3.67 -8.25 20.93
N THR A 196 2.71 -7.78 21.70
CA THR A 196 1.39 -8.41 21.86
C THR A 196 0.30 -7.37 21.54
N ASN A 197 -0.58 -7.03 22.40
CA ASN A 197 -1.75 -6.16 22.21
C ASN A 197 -1.41 -4.77 21.59
N SER A 198 -1.00 -4.76 20.31
CA SER A 198 -0.43 -3.60 19.61
C SER A 198 -0.84 -3.54 18.14
N VAL A 199 -0.84 -2.35 17.58
CA VAL A 199 -0.77 -2.12 16.14
C VAL A 199 0.69 -2.15 15.72
N MET A 200 0.99 -2.74 14.56
CA MET A 200 2.29 -2.70 13.92
C MET A 200 2.11 -2.33 12.45
N ASN A 201 2.72 -1.24 12.04
CA ASN A 201 2.72 -0.69 10.70
C ASN A 201 4.10 -0.82 10.08
N VAL A 202 4.20 -1.44 8.91
CA VAL A 202 5.44 -1.62 8.15
C VAL A 202 5.39 -0.71 6.92
N TYR A 203 6.16 0.36 6.93
CA TYR A 203 6.30 1.27 5.80
C TYR A 203 7.45 0.82 4.90
N VAL A 204 7.19 0.69 3.62
CA VAL A 204 8.19 0.28 2.63
C VAL A 204 8.27 1.36 1.55
N THR A 205 9.44 2.00 1.44
CA THR A 205 9.71 3.03 0.43
C THR A 205 10.67 2.50 -0.63
N GLY A 206 10.28 2.57 -1.90
CA GLY A 206 11.10 2.08 -3.01
C GLY A 206 10.90 2.85 -4.31
N ASN A 207 11.77 2.58 -5.30
CA ASN A 207 11.65 3.16 -6.66
C ASN A 207 10.49 2.56 -7.48
N GLY A 208 9.96 1.42 -7.05
CA GLY A 208 8.87 0.70 -7.67
C GLY A 208 8.70 -0.67 -7.02
N PHE A 209 7.57 -1.31 -7.27
CA PHE A 209 7.23 -2.58 -6.66
C PHE A 209 6.74 -3.57 -7.71
N LEU A 210 7.06 -4.85 -7.50
CA LEU A 210 6.56 -5.97 -8.28
C LEU A 210 5.16 -6.37 -7.81
N TYR A 211 4.52 -7.24 -8.56
CA TYR A 211 3.18 -7.73 -8.23
C TYR A 211 3.15 -8.39 -6.84
N ASN A 212 2.30 -7.88 -5.95
CA ASN A 212 2.17 -8.31 -4.54
C ASN A 212 3.44 -8.15 -3.67
N MET A 213 4.49 -7.48 -4.14
CA MET A 213 5.79 -7.44 -3.48
C MET A 213 5.72 -7.01 -2.02
N VAL A 214 5.08 -5.89 -1.71
CA VAL A 214 4.99 -5.39 -0.32
C VAL A 214 4.23 -6.35 0.59
N ARG A 215 3.19 -7.00 0.09
CA ARG A 215 2.41 -8.00 0.85
C ARG A 215 3.23 -9.26 1.15
N ILE A 216 4.13 -9.65 0.25
CA ILE A 216 5.06 -10.79 0.44
C ILE A 216 6.17 -10.39 1.40
N ILE A 217 6.74 -9.17 1.27
CA ILE A 217 7.72 -8.63 2.22
C ILE A 217 7.11 -8.63 3.64
N ALA A 218 5.93 -8.05 3.82
CA ALA A 218 5.25 -8.03 5.11
C ALA A 218 4.98 -9.44 5.68
N GLY A 219 4.61 -10.40 4.80
CA GLY A 219 4.43 -11.80 5.21
C GLY A 219 5.73 -12.49 5.61
N THR A 220 6.84 -12.16 4.95
CA THR A 220 8.17 -12.68 5.30
C THR A 220 8.65 -12.10 6.62
N LEU A 221 8.52 -10.79 6.81
CA LEU A 221 8.83 -10.12 8.08
C LEU A 221 7.99 -10.68 9.24
N LEU A 222 6.69 -10.95 8.99
CA LEU A 222 5.85 -11.61 9.97
C LEU A 222 6.35 -13.02 10.31
N TYR A 223 6.79 -13.80 9.31
CA TYR A 223 7.35 -15.15 9.56
C TYR A 223 8.64 -15.07 10.38
N VAL A 224 9.46 -14.05 10.19
CA VAL A 224 10.63 -13.80 11.06
C VAL A 224 10.16 -13.45 12.49
N GLY A 225 9.22 -12.52 12.64
CA GLY A 225 8.73 -12.08 13.94
C GLY A 225 8.07 -13.17 14.77
N ILE A 226 7.43 -14.16 14.13
CA ILE A 226 6.81 -15.32 14.82
C ILE A 226 7.74 -16.53 14.90
N GLY A 227 9.02 -16.40 14.53
CA GLY A 227 10.03 -17.46 14.64
C GLY A 227 9.94 -18.59 13.63
N LYS A 228 9.19 -18.43 12.51
CA LYS A 228 9.18 -19.41 11.40
C LYS A 228 10.35 -19.27 10.45
N LEU A 229 10.95 -18.08 10.38
CA LEU A 229 12.16 -17.75 9.66
C LEU A 229 13.10 -17.00 10.59
N THR A 230 14.39 -17.05 10.29
CA THR A 230 15.41 -16.22 10.91
C THR A 230 15.72 -15.02 10.01
N PRO A 231 16.34 -13.94 10.52
CA PRO A 231 16.86 -12.87 9.65
C PRO A 231 17.83 -13.38 8.57
N ASP A 232 18.68 -14.37 8.86
CA ASP A 232 19.60 -14.97 7.88
C ASP A 232 18.86 -15.74 6.77
N ASP A 233 17.71 -16.36 7.07
CA ASP A 233 16.88 -16.97 6.03
C ASP A 233 16.41 -15.92 5.00
N VAL A 234 16.18 -14.66 5.42
CA VAL A 234 15.79 -13.58 4.49
C VAL A 234 16.91 -13.28 3.49
N ARG A 235 18.18 -13.36 3.91
CA ARG A 235 19.33 -13.24 3.00
C ARG A 235 19.34 -14.37 1.98
N THR A 236 19.18 -15.60 2.45
CA THR A 236 19.10 -16.80 1.59
C THR A 236 17.93 -16.70 0.59
N ILE A 237 16.78 -16.18 1.02
CA ILE A 237 15.61 -15.95 0.16
C ILE A 237 15.95 -14.97 -0.97
N LEU A 238 16.58 -13.83 -0.65
CA LEU A 238 17.00 -12.84 -1.65
C LEU A 238 18.02 -13.42 -2.65
N GLU A 239 19.02 -14.14 -2.16
CA GLU A 239 20.07 -14.73 -2.99
C GLU A 239 19.55 -15.86 -3.91
N SER A 240 18.61 -16.65 -3.42
CA SER A 240 18.03 -17.77 -4.20
C SER A 240 17.06 -17.33 -5.29
N GLY A 241 16.38 -16.18 -5.09
CA GLY A 241 15.29 -15.75 -5.94
C GLY A 241 14.04 -16.66 -5.91
N ASP A 242 13.99 -17.67 -5.02
CA ASP A 242 12.88 -18.62 -4.95
C ASP A 242 11.72 -18.07 -4.11
N ARG A 243 10.59 -17.82 -4.77
CA ARG A 243 9.33 -17.37 -4.14
C ARG A 243 8.82 -18.34 -3.06
N LYS A 244 9.12 -19.62 -3.16
CA LYS A 244 8.61 -20.65 -2.22
C LYS A 244 9.21 -20.53 -0.83
N LEU A 245 10.43 -19.98 -0.74
CA LEU A 245 11.12 -19.77 0.53
C LEU A 245 10.63 -18.53 1.27
N ALA A 246 10.07 -17.54 0.55
CA ALA A 246 9.53 -16.33 1.15
C ALA A 246 8.20 -16.59 1.87
N GLY A 247 7.82 -15.66 2.76
CA GLY A 247 6.57 -15.73 3.50
C GLY A 247 5.32 -15.69 2.60
N LYS A 248 4.17 -16.00 3.19
CA LYS A 248 2.88 -15.94 2.48
C LYS A 248 2.58 -14.54 1.98
N THR A 249 1.84 -14.43 0.89
CA THR A 249 1.23 -13.15 0.49
C THR A 249 0.12 -12.81 1.49
N LEU A 250 0.30 -11.75 2.27
CA LEU A 250 -0.71 -11.30 3.21
C LEU A 250 -1.92 -10.69 2.48
N SER A 251 -3.05 -10.56 3.19
CA SER A 251 -4.31 -10.03 2.67
C SER A 251 -4.14 -8.60 2.09
N ALA A 252 -4.93 -8.24 1.08
CA ALA A 252 -4.92 -6.91 0.49
C ALA A 252 -5.39 -5.82 1.47
N LYS A 253 -6.29 -6.15 2.40
CA LYS A 253 -6.89 -5.22 3.35
C LYS A 253 -5.88 -4.48 4.24
N GLY A 254 -4.70 -5.08 4.50
CA GLY A 254 -3.65 -4.42 5.27
C GLY A 254 -2.78 -3.46 4.45
N LEU A 255 -2.87 -3.48 3.12
CA LEU A 255 -1.99 -2.70 2.27
C LEU A 255 -2.58 -1.33 1.90
N HIS A 256 -1.80 -0.28 2.15
CA HIS A 256 -2.12 1.12 1.85
C HIS A 256 -1.01 1.77 1.03
N LEU A 257 -1.34 2.39 -0.09
CA LEU A 257 -0.44 3.32 -0.78
C LEU A 257 -0.49 4.66 -0.05
N ILE A 258 0.60 5.02 0.62
CA ILE A 258 0.66 6.23 1.47
C ILE A 258 1.02 7.45 0.65
N GLN A 259 2.07 7.36 -0.20
CA GLN A 259 2.61 8.53 -0.88
C GLN A 259 3.32 8.15 -2.18
N VAL A 260 3.29 9.08 -3.13
CA VAL A 260 4.10 9.05 -4.36
C VAL A 260 4.87 10.36 -4.47
N ILE A 261 6.19 10.28 -4.70
CA ILE A 261 7.10 11.44 -4.80
C ILE A 261 7.60 11.54 -6.25
N TYR A 262 7.62 12.78 -6.76
CA TYR A 262 8.01 13.17 -8.12
C TYR A 262 9.31 13.97 -8.16
#